data_5cdad7a032a3b1b653cfe450d4ed472b
#
_entry.id   5cdad7a032a3b1b653cfe450d4ed472b
#
_cell.length_a   1.000
_cell.length_b   1.000
_cell.length_c   1.000
_cell.angle_alpha   90.00
_cell.angle_beta   90.00
_cell.angle_gamma   90.00
#
_symmetry.space_group_name_H-M   'P 1'
#
loop_
_entity.id
_entity.type
_entity.pdbx_description
1 polymer ?
#
loop_
_entity_poly.entity_id
_entity_poly.type
_entity_poly.pdbx_seq_one_letter_code
_entity_poly.pdbx_strand_id
1 'polypeptide(L)'
;MKKQGSKTSRSSRSDKLNAIMKKLEDGVKELFTSENYQNYLRTMSKFHHYSFNNTLLIALQKPDATLVAGYGAWQQKFHRQVKKGEHGITVIAPVPVKEKDLKGRDPADPALSGDQDEKIHMFFRPATVFDISQTEGEPLPSIGVDELTGSAEGYQSFMEAMAALSPVPIRFDEIEGGAKGYYHTAYKEIVIQKDMSEAQTMKTCVHEVSHAILHDRDNMKAEGLSKDRYTKEVEAESVAFAVCAHFMLDTSDYSFPYIAGWSSSVDMKELKASMNTIRKTAGEIIESVEAELEKQVEKQELSAEKPSVLAALSKEKEQLKAEMGPLGTVKTDMIADRPHRMTAGKEAVL
;
A
#
# COMPACT_ATOMS: atom_id res chain seq x y z
N MET A 1 21.99 11.85 44.66
CA MET A 1 22.29 12.21 43.25
C MET A 1 21.12 11.77 42.39
N LYS A 2 20.34 12.74 41.90
CA LYS A 2 19.08 12.49 41.11
C LYS A 2 19.43 12.20 39.65
N LYS A 3 18.83 11.14 39.10
CA LYS A 3 18.99 10.71 37.69
C LYS A 3 18.50 11.80 36.72
N GLN A 4 19.41 12.44 36.01
CA GLN A 4 19.17 13.43 34.95
C GLN A 4 19.09 12.81 33.52
N GLY A 5 18.91 11.49 33.41
CA GLY A 5 19.04 10.76 32.14
C GLY A 5 17.80 10.65 31.25
N SER A 6 16.61 11.14 31.68
CA SER A 6 15.35 10.83 30.99
C SER A 6 14.82 11.94 30.05
N LYS A 7 15.26 13.19 30.21
CA LYS A 7 14.72 14.33 29.45
C LYS A 7 15.32 14.48 28.04
N THR A 8 16.58 14.16 27.84
CA THR A 8 17.28 14.34 26.56
C THR A 8 16.85 13.33 25.48
N SER A 9 16.50 12.08 25.85
CA SER A 9 16.06 11.08 24.87
C SER A 9 14.62 11.30 24.38
N ARG A 10 13.79 11.98 25.18
CA ARG A 10 12.37 12.25 24.86
C ARG A 10 12.23 13.44 23.91
N SER A 11 12.98 14.51 24.12
CA SER A 11 13.09 15.66 23.21
C SER A 11 13.55 15.21 21.82
N SER A 12 14.61 14.41 21.74
CA SER A 12 15.14 13.91 20.46
C SER A 12 14.16 13.04 19.66
N ARG A 13 13.22 12.33 20.31
CA ARG A 13 12.19 11.53 19.59
C ARG A 13 11.06 12.39 19.06
N SER A 14 10.61 13.36 19.84
CA SER A 14 9.61 14.34 19.40
C SER A 14 10.15 15.16 18.21
N ASP A 15 11.40 15.61 18.29
CA ASP A 15 12.04 16.39 17.22
C ASP A 15 12.15 15.58 15.93
N LYS A 16 12.47 14.28 16.00
CA LYS A 16 12.50 13.39 14.85
C LYS A 16 11.11 13.19 14.24
N LEU A 17 10.08 12.99 15.07
CA LEU A 17 8.71 12.84 14.60
C LEU A 17 8.23 14.14 13.92
N ASN A 18 8.49 15.29 14.52
CA ASN A 18 8.16 16.59 13.96
C ASN A 18 8.86 16.84 12.61
N ALA A 19 10.13 16.45 12.49
CA ALA A 19 10.85 16.51 11.22
C ALA A 19 10.23 15.63 10.13
N ILE A 20 9.77 14.43 10.50
CA ILE A 20 9.06 13.52 9.57
C ILE A 20 7.71 14.11 9.17
N MET A 21 6.94 14.66 10.11
CA MET A 21 5.66 15.28 9.82
C MET A 21 5.82 16.49 8.89
N LYS A 22 6.84 17.31 9.11
CA LYS A 22 7.16 18.41 8.19
C LYS A 22 7.53 17.90 6.79
N LYS A 23 8.36 16.85 6.70
CA LYS A 23 8.70 16.24 5.41
C LYS A 23 7.47 15.71 4.69
N LEU A 24 6.50 15.14 5.42
CA LEU A 24 5.22 14.72 4.86
C LEU A 24 4.39 15.89 4.35
N GLU A 25 4.29 16.99 5.12
CA GLU A 25 3.54 18.17 4.69
C GLU A 25 4.14 18.81 3.43
N ASP A 26 5.46 18.94 3.38
CA ASP A 26 6.16 19.47 2.20
C ASP A 26 6.00 18.50 1.01
N GLY A 27 6.16 17.19 1.22
CA GLY A 27 5.97 16.18 0.18
C GLY A 27 4.54 16.12 -0.37
N VAL A 28 3.52 16.33 0.47
CA VAL A 28 2.12 16.43 0.00
C VAL A 28 1.93 17.61 -0.92
N LYS A 29 2.55 18.77 -0.64
CA LYS A 29 2.45 19.96 -1.51
C LYS A 29 3.07 19.72 -2.89
N GLU A 30 4.17 18.97 -2.94
CA GLU A 30 4.89 18.67 -4.17
C GLU A 30 4.32 17.46 -4.93
N LEU A 31 3.49 16.65 -4.27
CA LEU A 31 2.96 15.40 -4.81
C LEU A 31 2.11 15.60 -6.07
N PHE A 32 1.30 16.68 -6.10
CA PHE A 32 0.25 16.85 -7.10
C PHE A 32 0.72 17.54 -8.38
N THR A 33 1.92 17.24 -8.84
CA THR A 33 2.33 17.37 -10.24
C THR A 33 2.08 16.02 -10.94
N SER A 34 1.82 16.02 -12.25
CA SER A 34 1.52 14.78 -12.98
C SER A 34 2.60 13.71 -12.81
N GLU A 35 3.87 14.08 -12.88
CA GLU A 35 4.99 13.16 -12.75
C GLU A 35 5.13 12.61 -11.33
N ASN A 36 5.15 13.47 -10.32
CA ASN A 36 5.26 13.06 -8.91
C ASN A 36 4.08 12.18 -8.49
N TYR A 37 2.90 12.52 -8.98
CA TYR A 37 1.68 11.75 -8.70
C TYR A 37 1.74 10.34 -9.29
N GLN A 38 2.16 10.19 -10.54
CA GLN A 38 2.37 8.88 -11.15
C GLN A 38 3.44 8.07 -10.41
N ASN A 39 4.55 8.69 -10.03
CA ASN A 39 5.61 8.04 -9.26
C ASN A 39 5.10 7.58 -7.89
N TYR A 40 4.28 8.40 -7.23
CA TYR A 40 3.61 7.98 -6.00
C TYR A 40 2.67 6.80 -6.22
N LEU A 41 1.83 6.82 -7.27
CA LEU A 41 0.91 5.72 -7.56
C LEU A 41 1.66 4.42 -7.90
N ARG A 42 2.78 4.48 -8.63
CA ARG A 42 3.66 3.32 -8.86
C ARG A 42 4.26 2.78 -7.56
N THR A 43 4.66 3.66 -6.65
CA THR A 43 5.14 3.24 -5.33
C THR A 43 3.99 2.64 -4.52
N MET A 44 2.82 3.28 -4.51
CA MET A 44 1.64 2.82 -3.79
C MET A 44 1.17 1.44 -4.27
N SER A 45 1.25 1.15 -5.55
CA SER A 45 0.87 -0.17 -6.10
C SER A 45 1.72 -1.32 -5.54
N LYS A 46 3.02 -1.07 -5.27
CA LYS A 46 3.92 -2.03 -4.64
C LYS A 46 3.74 -2.11 -3.12
N PHE A 47 3.32 -1.01 -2.51
CA PHE A 47 3.20 -0.84 -1.06
C PHE A 47 1.76 -0.55 -0.62
N HIS A 48 0.77 -1.17 -1.26
CA HIS A 48 -0.66 -0.92 -0.99
C HIS A 48 -1.08 -1.28 0.45
N HIS A 49 -0.32 -2.13 1.15
CA HIS A 49 -0.50 -2.42 2.57
C HIS A 49 -0.02 -1.29 3.50
N TYR A 50 0.79 -0.36 3.01
CA TYR A 50 1.25 0.78 3.80
C TYR A 50 0.24 1.93 3.77
N SER A 51 0.19 2.71 4.86
CA SER A 51 -0.65 3.91 4.88
C SER A 51 -0.18 4.94 3.86
N PHE A 52 -1.07 5.87 3.45
CA PHE A 52 -0.71 7.00 2.59
C PHE A 52 0.58 7.70 3.03
N ASN A 53 0.68 8.04 4.30
CA ASN A 53 1.86 8.72 4.84
C ASN A 53 3.15 7.89 4.68
N ASN A 54 3.10 6.60 4.95
CA ASN A 54 4.27 5.74 4.83
C ASN A 54 4.65 5.49 3.37
N THR A 55 3.66 5.29 2.49
CA THR A 55 3.92 5.17 1.05
C THR A 55 4.57 6.44 0.51
N LEU A 56 4.09 7.62 0.91
CA LEU A 56 4.69 8.89 0.53
C LEU A 56 6.12 9.04 1.08
N LEU A 57 6.36 8.65 2.34
CA LEU A 57 7.70 8.66 2.92
C LEU A 57 8.66 7.73 2.16
N ILE A 58 8.21 6.56 1.73
CA ILE A 58 9.00 5.63 0.92
C ILE A 58 9.30 6.28 -0.45
N ALA A 59 8.27 6.77 -1.15
CA ALA A 59 8.42 7.40 -2.46
C ALA A 59 9.40 8.59 -2.45
N LEU A 60 9.35 9.42 -1.41
CA LEU A 60 10.24 10.59 -1.25
C LEU A 60 11.70 10.23 -0.91
N GLN A 61 11.94 9.06 -0.31
CA GLN A 61 13.28 8.67 0.15
C GLN A 61 13.94 7.67 -0.80
N LYS A 62 13.16 6.80 -1.43
CA LYS A 62 13.62 5.79 -2.37
C LYS A 62 12.52 5.48 -3.40
N PRO A 63 12.40 6.29 -4.46
CA PRO A 63 11.35 6.15 -5.48
C PRO A 63 11.37 4.81 -6.23
N ASP A 64 12.54 4.20 -6.32
CA ASP A 64 12.79 2.89 -6.96
C ASP A 64 12.59 1.69 -6.02
N ALA A 65 12.16 1.90 -4.76
CA ALA A 65 11.88 0.82 -3.84
C ALA A 65 10.85 -0.18 -4.39
N THR A 66 11.08 -1.46 -4.10
CA THR A 66 10.22 -2.56 -4.57
C THR A 66 9.66 -3.40 -3.43
N LEU A 67 10.45 -3.69 -2.41
CA LEU A 67 10.05 -4.41 -1.22
C LEU A 67 10.83 -3.90 -0.02
N VAL A 68 10.13 -3.40 1.01
CA VAL A 68 10.80 -2.88 2.21
C VAL A 68 10.45 -3.69 3.45
N ALA A 69 11.45 -3.92 4.29
CA ALA A 69 11.28 -4.55 5.59
C ALA A 69 12.25 -3.98 6.63
N GLY A 70 11.93 -4.19 7.91
CA GLY A 70 12.83 -3.84 9.00
C GLY A 70 14.10 -4.70 9.00
N TYR A 71 15.19 -4.17 9.57
CA TYR A 71 16.49 -4.86 9.63
C TYR A 71 16.38 -6.30 10.15
N GLY A 72 15.68 -6.49 11.27
CA GLY A 72 15.50 -7.83 11.87
C GLY A 72 14.64 -8.76 11.01
N ALA A 73 13.65 -8.24 10.29
CA ALA A 73 12.82 -9.03 9.39
C ALA A 73 13.63 -9.53 8.19
N TRP A 74 14.49 -8.70 7.62
CA TRP A 74 15.41 -9.14 6.56
C TRP A 74 16.25 -10.34 6.99
N GLN A 75 16.78 -10.29 8.20
CA GLN A 75 17.64 -11.36 8.70
C GLN A 75 16.85 -12.63 9.09
N GLN A 76 15.74 -12.48 9.80
CA GLN A 76 15.04 -13.60 10.42
C GLN A 76 14.03 -14.29 9.49
N LYS A 77 13.36 -13.50 8.62
CA LYS A 77 12.28 -13.99 7.76
C LYS A 77 12.73 -14.24 6.34
N PHE A 78 13.60 -13.37 5.82
CA PHE A 78 14.02 -13.41 4.41
C PHE A 78 15.42 -13.98 4.21
N HIS A 79 16.12 -14.36 5.29
CA HIS A 79 17.51 -14.87 5.23
C HIS A 79 18.44 -13.96 4.44
N ARG A 80 18.21 -12.64 4.55
CA ARG A 80 18.95 -11.59 3.88
C ARG A 80 19.55 -10.62 4.89
N GLN A 81 20.68 -10.02 4.54
CA GLN A 81 21.37 -9.06 5.36
C GLN A 81 21.43 -7.69 4.69
N VAL A 82 21.17 -6.63 5.44
CA VAL A 82 21.37 -5.26 4.95
C VAL A 82 22.85 -5.02 4.73
N LYS A 83 23.20 -4.53 3.55
CA LYS A 83 24.58 -4.22 3.16
C LYS A 83 25.18 -3.13 4.05
N LYS A 84 26.47 -3.24 4.32
CA LYS A 84 27.19 -2.25 5.12
C LYS A 84 27.19 -0.87 4.45
N GLY A 85 26.81 0.16 5.22
CA GLY A 85 26.79 1.55 4.73
C GLY A 85 25.46 1.99 4.13
N GLU A 86 24.46 1.12 4.01
CA GLU A 86 23.15 1.49 3.50
C GLU A 86 22.40 2.43 4.45
N HIS A 87 21.69 3.39 3.86
CA HIS A 87 20.84 4.32 4.60
C HIS A 87 19.40 3.84 4.55
N GLY A 88 18.81 3.59 5.74
CA GLY A 88 17.44 3.10 5.82
C GLY A 88 16.41 4.19 5.53
N ILE A 89 15.25 3.74 5.06
CA ILE A 89 14.06 4.54 4.80
C ILE A 89 13.32 4.74 6.11
N THR A 90 13.01 5.97 6.47
CA THR A 90 12.26 6.28 7.69
C THR A 90 10.76 6.22 7.42
N VAL A 91 10.04 5.43 8.20
CA VAL A 91 8.58 5.31 8.19
C VAL A 91 8.03 5.58 9.59
N ILE A 92 6.70 5.68 9.71
CA ILE A 92 5.99 5.87 10.96
C ILE A 92 5.34 4.54 11.36
N ALA A 93 5.76 3.96 12.47
CA ALA A 93 5.19 2.72 12.99
C ALA A 93 4.24 3.02 14.16
N PRO A 94 3.02 2.45 14.17
CA PRO A 94 2.12 2.52 15.31
C PRO A 94 2.64 1.65 16.46
N VAL A 95 2.43 2.12 17.67
CA VAL A 95 2.78 1.40 18.90
C VAL A 95 1.55 1.40 19.81
N PRO A 96 0.91 0.25 20.02
CA PRO A 96 -0.20 0.16 20.96
C PRO A 96 0.32 0.31 22.39
N VAL A 97 -0.33 1.16 23.20
CA VAL A 97 -0.01 1.38 24.61
C VAL A 97 -1.26 1.16 25.44
N LYS A 98 -1.17 0.31 26.45
CA LYS A 98 -2.29 0.06 27.36
C LYS A 98 -2.51 1.27 28.27
N GLU A 99 -3.74 1.56 28.60
CA GLU A 99 -4.14 2.71 29.45
C GLU A 99 -3.36 2.75 30.79
N LYS A 100 -3.09 1.59 31.40
CA LYS A 100 -2.29 1.47 32.64
C LYS A 100 -0.87 2.01 32.50
N ASP A 101 -0.32 2.03 31.29
CA ASP A 101 1.06 2.47 30.99
C ASP A 101 1.11 3.96 30.62
N LEU A 102 -0.06 4.63 30.56
CA LEU A 102 -0.20 6.06 30.26
C LEU A 102 -0.09 6.96 31.48
N LYS A 103 -0.15 6.42 32.70
CA LYS A 103 -0.04 7.21 33.93
C LYS A 103 1.25 8.04 33.92
N GLY A 104 1.10 9.37 33.79
CA GLY A 104 2.19 10.36 33.76
C GLY A 104 2.63 10.87 32.37
N ARG A 105 1.85 10.62 31.32
CA ARG A 105 2.05 11.21 29.98
C ARG A 105 1.11 12.39 29.77
N ASP A 106 1.59 13.39 28.99
CA ASP A 106 0.82 14.58 28.65
C ASP A 106 -0.29 14.23 27.64
N PRO A 107 -1.58 14.53 27.93
CA PRO A 107 -2.69 14.32 26.99
C PRO A 107 -2.55 15.11 25.68
N ALA A 108 -1.73 16.15 25.66
CA ALA A 108 -1.49 17.00 24.48
C ALA A 108 -0.34 16.49 23.59
N ASP A 109 0.22 15.29 23.83
CA ASP A 109 1.28 14.72 23.01
C ASP A 109 0.72 14.41 21.60
N PRO A 110 1.24 15.05 20.52
CA PRO A 110 0.76 14.84 19.14
C PRO A 110 0.93 13.40 18.63
N ALA A 111 1.60 12.53 19.41
CA ALA A 111 1.67 11.10 19.14
C ALA A 111 0.39 10.34 19.56
N LEU A 112 -0.57 11.00 20.21
CA LEU A 112 -1.87 10.43 20.57
C LEU A 112 -2.89 10.67 19.46
N SER A 113 -3.23 9.65 18.70
CA SER A 113 -4.42 9.69 17.84
C SER A 113 -5.16 8.36 17.95
N GLY A 114 -6.40 8.37 18.33
CA GLY A 114 -7.23 7.17 18.41
C GLY A 114 -8.66 7.49 18.80
N ASP A 115 -9.58 6.71 18.26
CA ASP A 115 -11.02 6.74 18.56
C ASP A 115 -11.27 6.30 20.01
N GLN A 116 -12.23 6.91 20.66
CA GLN A 116 -12.40 6.86 22.13
C GLN A 116 -13.02 5.55 22.67
N ASP A 117 -13.29 4.54 21.85
CA ASP A 117 -14.03 3.33 22.27
C ASP A 117 -13.19 2.10 22.66
N GLU A 118 -11.87 2.12 22.49
CA GLU A 118 -11.00 1.02 22.95
C GLU A 118 -9.96 1.49 23.96
N LYS A 119 -9.77 0.71 25.03
CA LYS A 119 -8.79 0.93 26.11
C LYS A 119 -7.32 0.85 25.66
N ILE A 120 -7.06 0.92 24.35
CA ILE A 120 -5.73 0.87 23.72
C ILE A 120 -5.49 2.18 22.99
N HIS A 121 -4.48 2.91 23.41
CA HIS A 121 -4.05 4.15 22.74
C HIS A 121 -2.93 3.84 21.76
N MET A 122 -3.05 4.34 20.52
CA MET A 122 -2.04 4.17 19.48
C MET A 122 -1.07 5.35 19.50
N PHE A 123 0.19 5.07 19.75
CA PHE A 123 1.28 6.02 19.60
C PHE A 123 2.01 5.76 18.30
N PHE A 124 2.59 6.80 17.73
CA PHE A 124 3.41 6.68 16.54
C PHE A 124 4.88 6.93 16.85
N ARG A 125 5.76 6.14 16.24
CA ARG A 125 7.21 6.32 16.36
C ARG A 125 7.90 6.19 15.02
N PRO A 126 9.03 6.90 14.80
CA PRO A 126 9.90 6.62 13.67
C PRO A 126 10.40 5.18 13.72
N ALA A 127 10.35 4.50 12.58
CA ALA A 127 10.95 3.19 12.35
C ALA A 127 11.80 3.24 11.08
N THR A 128 12.78 2.36 10.99
CA THR A 128 13.67 2.28 9.83
C THR A 128 13.44 0.97 9.12
N VAL A 129 13.21 1.06 7.81
CA VAL A 129 13.10 -0.08 6.90
C VAL A 129 14.16 0.04 5.80
N PHE A 130 14.45 -1.07 5.13
CA PHE A 130 15.40 -1.14 4.03
C PHE A 130 14.75 -1.83 2.84
N ASP A 131 15.03 -1.36 1.64
CA ASP A 131 14.57 -1.99 0.41
C ASP A 131 15.41 -3.23 0.09
N ILE A 132 14.84 -4.18 -0.65
CA ILE A 132 15.54 -5.40 -1.06
C ILE A 132 16.86 -5.12 -1.80
N SER A 133 16.93 -4.06 -2.60
CA SER A 133 18.15 -3.65 -3.31
C SER A 133 19.30 -3.27 -2.37
N GLN A 134 18.97 -2.91 -1.12
CA GLN A 134 19.90 -2.59 -0.05
C GLN A 134 20.33 -3.84 0.75
N THR A 135 19.92 -5.02 0.33
CA THR A 135 20.21 -6.28 1.02
C THR A 135 20.94 -7.27 0.12
N GLU A 136 21.58 -8.23 0.76
CA GLU A 136 22.21 -9.39 0.12
C GLU A 136 21.79 -10.67 0.85
N GLY A 137 21.76 -11.80 0.15
CA GLY A 137 21.34 -13.10 0.71
C GLY A 137 20.53 -13.90 -0.31
N GLU A 138 19.66 -14.77 0.18
CA GLU A 138 18.85 -15.65 -0.64
C GLU A 138 17.92 -14.87 -1.59
N PRO A 139 17.73 -15.36 -2.85
CA PRO A 139 16.73 -14.79 -3.73
C PRO A 139 15.34 -14.93 -3.10
N LEU A 140 14.52 -13.89 -3.25
CA LEU A 140 13.13 -13.99 -2.84
C LEU A 140 12.34 -14.75 -3.91
N PRO A 141 11.33 -15.52 -3.47
CA PRO A 141 10.40 -16.13 -4.42
C PRO A 141 9.72 -15.04 -5.25
N SER A 142 9.71 -15.18 -6.56
CA SER A 142 8.92 -14.33 -7.43
C SER A 142 7.52 -14.93 -7.55
N ILE A 143 6.51 -14.18 -7.20
CA ILE A 143 5.13 -14.52 -7.56
C ILE A 143 5.04 -14.19 -9.04
N GLY A 144 4.66 -15.18 -9.87
CA GLY A 144 4.65 -15.12 -11.34
C GLY A 144 3.80 -14.02 -11.98
N VAL A 145 3.95 -12.77 -11.53
CA VAL A 145 3.31 -11.57 -12.11
C VAL A 145 3.78 -11.35 -13.55
N ASP A 146 4.98 -11.86 -13.90
CA ASP A 146 5.51 -11.85 -15.28
C ASP A 146 4.63 -12.65 -16.27
N GLU A 147 3.75 -13.54 -15.77
CA GLU A 147 2.88 -14.37 -16.60
C GLU A 147 1.57 -13.67 -17.04
N LEU A 148 1.19 -12.56 -16.40
CA LEU A 148 0.00 -11.81 -16.79
C LEU A 148 0.15 -11.10 -18.12
N THR A 149 1.35 -10.64 -18.43
CA THR A 149 1.61 -9.92 -19.66
C THR A 149 1.95 -10.89 -20.78
N GLY A 150 0.94 -11.26 -21.58
CA GLY A 150 1.12 -12.01 -22.82
C GLY A 150 0.60 -13.45 -22.81
N SER A 151 -0.07 -13.90 -21.76
CA SER A 151 -0.79 -15.19 -21.79
C SER A 151 -2.30 -15.00 -21.79
N ALA A 152 -2.99 -15.80 -22.60
CA ALA A 152 -4.48 -15.82 -22.64
C ALA A 152 -5.06 -16.21 -21.27
N GLU A 153 -4.36 -17.10 -20.54
CA GLU A 153 -4.75 -17.51 -19.19
C GLU A 153 -4.66 -16.36 -18.20
N GLY A 154 -3.60 -15.55 -18.25
CA GLY A 154 -3.44 -14.38 -17.37
C GLY A 154 -4.53 -13.34 -17.58
N TYR A 155 -4.89 -13.06 -18.84
CA TYR A 155 -6.03 -12.20 -19.17
C TYR A 155 -7.33 -12.75 -18.61
N GLN A 156 -7.59 -14.04 -18.81
CA GLN A 156 -8.83 -14.68 -18.34
C GLN A 156 -8.94 -14.61 -16.82
N SER A 157 -7.86 -14.93 -16.08
CA SER A 157 -7.83 -14.87 -14.63
C SER A 157 -8.10 -13.47 -14.11
N PHE A 158 -7.49 -12.49 -14.76
CA PHE A 158 -7.71 -11.09 -14.41
C PHE A 158 -9.19 -10.71 -14.58
N MET A 159 -9.80 -11.07 -15.69
CA MET A 159 -11.21 -10.76 -15.97
C MET A 159 -12.16 -11.53 -15.03
N GLU A 160 -11.84 -12.77 -14.67
CA GLU A 160 -12.59 -13.56 -13.68
C GLU A 160 -12.52 -12.91 -12.28
N ALA A 161 -11.34 -12.48 -11.86
CA ALA A 161 -11.18 -11.75 -10.59
C ALA A 161 -11.96 -10.43 -10.60
N MET A 162 -11.90 -9.67 -11.70
CA MET A 162 -12.66 -8.43 -11.84
C MET A 162 -14.16 -8.66 -11.82
N ALA A 163 -14.65 -9.72 -12.47
CA ALA A 163 -16.06 -10.10 -12.44
C ALA A 163 -16.54 -10.52 -11.05
N ALA A 164 -15.70 -11.22 -10.29
CA ALA A 164 -16.01 -11.64 -8.92
C ALA A 164 -16.01 -10.46 -7.93
N LEU A 165 -15.13 -9.48 -8.13
CA LEU A 165 -15.03 -8.30 -7.28
C LEU A 165 -16.07 -7.23 -7.60
N SER A 166 -16.53 -7.17 -8.86
CA SER A 166 -17.47 -6.14 -9.30
C SER A 166 -18.81 -6.28 -8.57
N PRO A 167 -19.35 -5.19 -7.99
CA PRO A 167 -20.66 -5.20 -7.35
C PRO A 167 -21.82 -5.31 -8.36
N VAL A 168 -21.53 -5.23 -9.66
CA VAL A 168 -22.51 -5.22 -10.74
C VAL A 168 -22.01 -6.07 -11.91
N PRO A 169 -22.90 -6.63 -12.76
CA PRO A 169 -22.49 -7.43 -13.90
C PRO A 169 -21.66 -6.61 -14.90
N ILE A 170 -20.65 -7.25 -15.48
CA ILE A 170 -19.83 -6.72 -16.57
C ILE A 170 -20.25 -7.41 -17.86
N ARG A 171 -20.56 -6.63 -18.88
CA ARG A 171 -20.86 -7.14 -20.23
C ARG A 171 -20.04 -6.43 -21.30
N PHE A 172 -19.89 -7.10 -22.41
CA PHE A 172 -19.21 -6.57 -23.59
C PHE A 172 -20.22 -6.23 -24.66
N ASP A 173 -20.11 -5.02 -25.24
CA ASP A 173 -20.98 -4.59 -26.32
C ASP A 173 -20.30 -3.58 -27.24
N GLU A 174 -20.93 -3.28 -28.38
CA GLU A 174 -20.53 -2.15 -29.20
C GLU A 174 -21.02 -0.85 -28.57
N ILE A 175 -20.10 0.09 -28.36
CA ILE A 175 -20.41 1.39 -27.76
C ILE A 175 -20.31 2.47 -28.82
N GLU A 176 -21.44 3.10 -29.15
CA GLU A 176 -21.44 4.23 -30.05
C GLU A 176 -20.73 5.45 -29.44
N GLY A 177 -20.05 6.26 -30.26
CA GLY A 177 -19.43 7.51 -29.82
C GLY A 177 -18.00 7.39 -29.32
N GLY A 178 -17.36 6.20 -29.39
CA GLY A 178 -15.95 6.00 -29.17
C GLY A 178 -15.53 5.87 -27.69
N ALA A 179 -16.49 5.77 -26.76
CA ALA A 179 -16.20 5.43 -25.38
C ALA A 179 -15.71 3.98 -25.28
N LYS A 180 -14.71 3.72 -24.41
CA LYS A 180 -14.15 2.38 -24.21
C LYS A 180 -14.94 1.55 -23.20
N GLY A 181 -15.67 2.20 -22.32
CA GLY A 181 -16.55 1.59 -21.34
C GLY A 181 -17.35 2.65 -20.60
N TYR A 182 -18.29 2.20 -19.80
CA TYR A 182 -19.01 3.03 -18.84
C TYR A 182 -19.69 2.20 -17.77
N TYR A 183 -19.77 2.73 -16.56
CA TYR A 183 -20.64 2.25 -15.50
C TYR A 183 -22.00 2.94 -15.59
N HIS A 184 -23.06 2.17 -15.78
CA HIS A 184 -24.43 2.67 -15.86
C HIS A 184 -25.11 2.65 -14.48
N THR A 185 -25.15 3.79 -13.81
CA THR A 185 -25.63 3.90 -12.42
C THR A 185 -27.11 3.52 -12.23
N ALA A 186 -27.97 3.69 -13.24
CA ALA A 186 -29.39 3.37 -13.14
C ALA A 186 -29.67 1.88 -13.43
N TYR A 187 -29.00 1.27 -14.39
CA TYR A 187 -29.16 -0.16 -14.71
C TYR A 187 -28.24 -1.04 -13.88
N LYS A 188 -27.31 -0.45 -13.13
CA LYS A 188 -26.35 -1.19 -12.29
C LYS A 188 -25.59 -2.24 -13.09
N GLU A 189 -24.98 -1.82 -14.18
CA GLU A 189 -24.14 -2.65 -15.05
C GLU A 189 -22.93 -1.88 -15.54
N ILE A 190 -21.88 -2.62 -15.87
CA ILE A 190 -20.70 -2.11 -16.56
C ILE A 190 -20.74 -2.63 -17.99
N VAL A 191 -20.52 -1.74 -18.95
CA VAL A 191 -20.40 -2.08 -20.37
C VAL A 191 -18.99 -1.74 -20.83
N ILE A 192 -18.34 -2.72 -21.46
CA ILE A 192 -16.99 -2.58 -22.02
C ILE A 192 -17.08 -2.76 -23.54
N GLN A 193 -16.40 -1.88 -24.28
CA GLN A 193 -16.31 -1.97 -25.73
C GLN A 193 -15.72 -3.30 -26.17
N LYS A 194 -16.38 -3.98 -27.12
CA LYS A 194 -15.86 -5.20 -27.76
C LYS A 194 -14.62 -4.91 -28.61
N ASP A 195 -13.87 -5.96 -28.89
CA ASP A 195 -12.77 -5.99 -29.86
C ASP A 195 -11.61 -5.02 -29.55
N MET A 196 -11.47 -4.60 -28.30
CA MET A 196 -10.27 -3.90 -27.82
C MET A 196 -9.12 -4.90 -27.56
N SER A 197 -7.89 -4.42 -27.52
CA SER A 197 -6.77 -5.21 -27.01
C SER A 197 -6.99 -5.64 -25.56
N GLU A 198 -6.45 -6.78 -25.14
CA GLU A 198 -6.54 -7.27 -23.78
C GLU A 198 -6.09 -6.22 -22.76
N ALA A 199 -4.94 -5.58 -23.00
CA ALA A 199 -4.44 -4.51 -22.13
C ALA A 199 -5.44 -3.34 -21.99
N GLN A 200 -6.05 -2.90 -23.09
CA GLN A 200 -7.05 -1.83 -23.05
C GLN A 200 -8.34 -2.27 -22.35
N THR A 201 -8.74 -3.53 -22.56
CA THR A 201 -9.91 -4.12 -21.88
C THR A 201 -9.70 -4.18 -20.38
N MET A 202 -8.53 -4.67 -19.92
CA MET A 202 -8.17 -4.69 -18.49
C MET A 202 -8.16 -3.29 -17.87
N LYS A 203 -7.51 -2.32 -18.52
CA LYS A 203 -7.49 -0.91 -18.08
C LYS A 203 -8.90 -0.36 -17.91
N THR A 204 -9.74 -0.52 -18.94
CA THR A 204 -11.12 -0.03 -18.92
C THR A 204 -11.93 -0.74 -17.85
N CYS A 205 -11.79 -2.06 -17.71
CA CYS A 205 -12.49 -2.85 -16.72
C CYS A 205 -12.19 -2.35 -15.30
N VAL A 206 -10.91 -2.12 -14.94
CA VAL A 206 -10.55 -1.59 -13.62
C VAL A 206 -11.15 -0.22 -13.38
N HIS A 207 -11.12 0.66 -14.38
CA HIS A 207 -11.68 2.00 -14.29
C HIS A 207 -13.18 1.97 -13.99
N GLU A 208 -13.97 1.20 -14.77
CA GLU A 208 -15.42 1.11 -14.60
C GLU A 208 -15.82 0.37 -13.31
N VAL A 209 -15.09 -0.68 -12.92
CA VAL A 209 -15.30 -1.36 -11.65
C VAL A 209 -14.99 -0.42 -10.48
N SER A 210 -13.97 0.43 -10.59
CA SER A 210 -13.67 1.45 -9.58
C SER A 210 -14.83 2.45 -9.44
N HIS A 211 -15.45 2.87 -10.56
CA HIS A 211 -16.65 3.69 -10.49
C HIS A 211 -17.81 2.97 -9.82
N ALA A 212 -18.03 1.70 -10.11
CA ALA A 212 -19.11 0.92 -9.51
C ALA A 212 -18.92 0.72 -8.00
N ILE A 213 -17.68 0.51 -7.55
CA ILE A 213 -17.35 0.34 -6.13
C ILE A 213 -17.43 1.68 -5.36
N LEU A 214 -16.81 2.73 -5.90
CA LEU A 214 -16.55 3.97 -5.17
C LEU A 214 -17.62 5.04 -5.38
N HIS A 215 -18.28 5.03 -6.54
CA HIS A 215 -19.07 6.17 -7.00
C HIS A 215 -20.52 5.78 -7.30
N ASP A 216 -20.95 4.59 -6.83
CA ASP A 216 -22.34 4.22 -6.92
C ASP A 216 -23.22 5.26 -6.18
N ARG A 217 -24.25 5.74 -6.86
CA ARG A 217 -25.06 6.85 -6.37
C ARG A 217 -25.79 6.53 -5.07
N ASP A 218 -26.29 5.29 -4.96
CA ASP A 218 -27.09 4.90 -3.82
C ASP A 218 -26.20 4.65 -2.60
N ASN A 219 -25.03 4.03 -2.80
CA ASN A 219 -24.04 3.81 -1.76
C ASN A 219 -23.49 5.15 -1.23
N MET A 220 -23.10 6.06 -2.12
CA MET A 220 -22.61 7.38 -1.72
C MET A 220 -23.68 8.16 -0.92
N LYS A 221 -24.95 8.06 -1.36
CA LYS A 221 -26.06 8.71 -0.65
C LYS A 221 -26.31 8.10 0.74
N ALA A 222 -26.21 6.77 0.85
CA ALA A 222 -26.38 6.06 2.11
C ALA A 222 -25.27 6.43 3.13
N GLU A 223 -24.06 6.66 2.64
CA GLU A 223 -22.90 7.07 3.45
C GLU A 223 -22.83 8.59 3.69
N GLY A 224 -23.79 9.37 3.14
CA GLY A 224 -23.78 10.83 3.24
C GLY A 224 -22.65 11.51 2.49
N LEU A 225 -22.03 10.80 1.51
CA LEU A 225 -20.92 11.29 0.71
C LEU A 225 -21.43 12.05 -0.51
N SER A 226 -20.77 13.16 -0.82
CA SER A 226 -20.96 13.90 -2.05
C SER A 226 -19.60 14.21 -2.66
N LYS A 227 -19.33 13.65 -3.84
CA LYS A 227 -18.12 13.92 -4.60
C LYS A 227 -18.49 14.53 -5.94
N ASP A 228 -17.77 15.54 -6.37
CA ASP A 228 -17.93 16.09 -7.72
C ASP A 228 -17.45 15.07 -8.77
N ARG A 229 -17.82 15.32 -10.01
CA ARG A 229 -17.45 14.45 -11.13
C ARG A 229 -15.93 14.33 -11.24
N TYR A 230 -15.24 15.39 -10.96
CA TYR A 230 -13.81 15.50 -11.12
C TYR A 230 -13.04 14.62 -10.13
N THR A 231 -13.42 14.68 -8.85
CA THR A 231 -12.89 13.81 -7.81
C THR A 231 -13.13 12.33 -8.14
N LYS A 232 -14.31 12.00 -8.68
CA LYS A 232 -14.63 10.63 -9.09
C LYS A 232 -13.71 10.13 -10.20
N GLU A 233 -13.46 10.94 -11.21
CA GLU A 233 -12.55 10.57 -12.31
C GLU A 233 -11.11 10.40 -11.80
N VAL A 234 -10.64 11.33 -10.96
CA VAL A 234 -9.29 11.21 -10.36
C VAL A 234 -9.14 9.93 -9.54
N GLU A 235 -10.13 9.58 -8.74
CA GLU A 235 -10.09 8.36 -7.93
C GLU A 235 -10.10 7.11 -8.83
N ALA A 236 -11.01 6.99 -9.79
CA ALA A 236 -11.11 5.83 -10.67
C ALA A 236 -9.86 5.66 -11.55
N GLU A 237 -9.39 6.75 -12.14
CA GLU A 237 -8.19 6.75 -12.98
C GLU A 237 -6.93 6.38 -12.17
N SER A 238 -6.83 6.86 -10.92
CA SER A 238 -5.71 6.54 -10.04
C SER A 238 -5.70 5.09 -9.60
N VAL A 239 -6.85 4.51 -9.32
CA VAL A 239 -7.00 3.07 -9.03
C VAL A 239 -6.58 2.26 -10.25
N ALA A 240 -7.10 2.59 -11.44
CA ALA A 240 -6.77 1.89 -12.67
C ALA A 240 -5.27 1.97 -12.98
N PHE A 241 -4.67 3.15 -12.85
CA PHE A 241 -3.23 3.32 -13.02
C PHE A 241 -2.43 2.44 -12.05
N ALA A 242 -2.77 2.45 -10.77
CA ALA A 242 -2.03 1.71 -9.75
C ALA A 242 -2.12 0.19 -9.97
N VAL A 243 -3.31 -0.32 -10.26
CA VAL A 243 -3.51 -1.75 -10.59
C VAL A 243 -2.73 -2.13 -11.85
N CYS A 244 -2.84 -1.35 -12.92
CA CYS A 244 -2.10 -1.61 -14.16
C CYS A 244 -0.58 -1.57 -13.93
N ALA A 245 -0.08 -0.60 -13.15
CA ALA A 245 1.33 -0.51 -12.83
C ALA A 245 1.84 -1.69 -11.99
N HIS A 246 1.01 -2.22 -11.08
CA HIS A 246 1.34 -3.40 -10.29
C HIS A 246 1.54 -4.63 -11.17
N PHE A 247 0.64 -4.85 -12.12
CA PHE A 247 0.69 -5.98 -13.05
C PHE A 247 1.52 -5.69 -14.31
N MET A 248 2.38 -4.69 -14.28
CA MET A 248 3.28 -4.30 -15.39
C MET A 248 2.59 -4.06 -16.74
N LEU A 249 1.29 -3.75 -16.72
CA LEU A 249 0.58 -3.31 -17.91
C LEU A 249 1.10 -1.93 -18.33
N ASP A 250 1.15 -1.68 -19.62
CA ASP A 250 1.59 -0.38 -20.14
C ASP A 250 0.71 0.77 -19.60
N THR A 251 1.34 1.69 -18.89
CA THR A 251 0.72 2.87 -18.30
C THR A 251 1.12 4.17 -18.99
N SER A 252 1.74 4.10 -20.16
CA SER A 252 2.23 5.28 -20.91
C SER A 252 1.12 6.23 -21.35
N ASP A 253 -0.06 5.70 -21.61
CA ASP A 253 -1.25 6.48 -22.03
C ASP A 253 -1.92 7.24 -20.87
N TYR A 254 -1.57 6.90 -19.61
CA TYR A 254 -2.14 7.60 -18.47
C TYR A 254 -1.50 8.96 -18.29
N SER A 255 -2.32 9.96 -18.13
CA SER A 255 -1.90 11.29 -17.76
C SER A 255 -2.82 11.87 -16.70
N PHE A 256 -2.26 12.67 -15.81
CA PHE A 256 -3.01 13.37 -14.77
C PHE A 256 -2.87 14.89 -14.95
N PRO A 257 -3.24 15.45 -16.12
CA PRO A 257 -2.99 16.86 -16.43
C PRO A 257 -3.72 17.81 -15.49
N TYR A 258 -4.76 17.31 -14.83
CA TYR A 258 -5.63 18.10 -13.98
C TYR A 258 -5.33 17.94 -12.48
N ILE A 259 -4.38 17.08 -12.10
CA ILE A 259 -4.17 16.72 -10.70
C ILE A 259 -3.84 17.92 -9.80
N ALA A 260 -3.09 18.89 -10.33
CA ALA A 260 -2.78 20.10 -9.60
C ALA A 260 -4.02 20.98 -9.36
N GLY A 261 -4.91 21.08 -10.37
CA GLY A 261 -6.18 21.79 -10.24
C GLY A 261 -7.12 21.11 -9.24
N TRP A 262 -7.22 19.79 -9.31
CA TRP A 262 -8.01 19.02 -8.35
C TRP A 262 -7.48 19.20 -6.93
N SER A 263 -6.20 18.99 -6.69
CA SER A 263 -5.62 19.09 -5.35
C SER A 263 -5.75 20.48 -4.73
N SER A 264 -5.81 21.53 -5.55
CA SER A 264 -6.02 22.91 -5.07
C SER A 264 -7.50 23.24 -4.81
N SER A 265 -8.44 22.44 -5.33
CA SER A 265 -9.89 22.64 -5.16
C SER A 265 -10.48 21.93 -3.95
N VAL A 266 -9.76 20.99 -3.34
CA VAL A 266 -10.19 20.21 -2.18
C VAL A 266 -9.33 20.52 -0.95
N ASP A 267 -9.90 20.35 0.24
CA ASP A 267 -9.12 20.54 1.46
C ASP A 267 -8.17 19.35 1.73
N MET A 268 -7.21 19.56 2.64
CA MET A 268 -6.20 18.54 2.96
C MET A 268 -6.80 17.26 3.55
N LYS A 269 -7.93 17.35 4.24
CA LYS A 269 -8.62 16.19 4.83
C LYS A 269 -9.29 15.36 3.75
N GLU A 270 -10.01 16.01 2.84
CA GLU A 270 -10.64 15.37 1.69
C GLU A 270 -9.60 14.73 0.77
N LEU A 271 -8.49 15.43 0.53
CA LEU A 271 -7.37 14.93 -0.26
C LEU A 271 -6.78 13.63 0.33
N LYS A 272 -6.50 13.63 1.62
CA LYS A 272 -6.02 12.42 2.32
C LYS A 272 -7.06 11.30 2.32
N ALA A 273 -8.34 11.63 2.43
CA ALA A 273 -9.42 10.66 2.36
C ALA A 273 -9.47 9.99 0.97
N SER A 274 -9.43 10.78 -0.11
CA SER A 274 -9.36 10.25 -1.49
C SER A 274 -8.12 9.39 -1.71
N MET A 275 -6.95 9.81 -1.24
CA MET A 275 -5.71 9.03 -1.37
C MET A 275 -5.80 7.69 -0.62
N ASN A 276 -6.44 7.63 0.55
CA ASN A 276 -6.69 6.38 1.25
C ASN A 276 -7.72 5.50 0.54
N THR A 277 -8.76 6.09 -0.04
CA THR A 277 -9.76 5.39 -0.86
C THR A 277 -9.11 4.74 -2.07
N ILE A 278 -8.31 5.49 -2.85
CA ILE A 278 -7.55 4.99 -3.99
C ILE A 278 -6.68 3.80 -3.56
N ARG A 279 -5.89 3.97 -2.50
CA ARG A 279 -5.00 2.94 -1.99
C ARG A 279 -5.74 1.65 -1.60
N LYS A 280 -6.82 1.80 -0.84
CA LYS A 280 -7.62 0.65 -0.35
C LYS A 280 -8.22 -0.12 -1.52
N THR A 281 -8.88 0.58 -2.44
CA THR A 281 -9.54 -0.04 -3.59
C THR A 281 -8.53 -0.69 -4.55
N ALA A 282 -7.42 -0.01 -4.84
CA ALA A 282 -6.35 -0.61 -5.64
C ALA A 282 -5.78 -1.87 -4.98
N GLY A 283 -5.56 -1.84 -3.66
CA GLY A 283 -5.09 -2.99 -2.89
C GLY A 283 -6.07 -4.17 -2.94
N GLU A 284 -7.36 -3.93 -2.76
CA GLU A 284 -8.39 -4.97 -2.82
C GLU A 284 -8.47 -5.62 -4.21
N ILE A 285 -8.34 -4.82 -5.27
CA ILE A 285 -8.31 -5.33 -6.66
C ILE A 285 -7.03 -6.14 -6.88
N ILE A 286 -5.87 -5.63 -6.51
CA ILE A 286 -4.58 -6.32 -6.65
C ILE A 286 -4.62 -7.68 -5.95
N GLU A 287 -5.03 -7.71 -4.67
CA GLU A 287 -5.11 -8.93 -3.89
C GLU A 287 -6.10 -9.95 -4.48
N SER A 288 -7.22 -9.49 -5.02
CA SER A 288 -8.22 -10.36 -5.66
C SER A 288 -7.67 -11.00 -6.94
N VAL A 289 -6.98 -10.22 -7.78
CA VAL A 289 -6.37 -10.72 -9.02
C VAL A 289 -5.23 -11.69 -8.70
N GLU A 290 -4.35 -11.33 -7.75
CA GLU A 290 -3.27 -12.22 -7.31
C GLU A 290 -3.79 -13.56 -6.80
N ALA A 291 -4.86 -13.54 -5.98
CA ALA A 291 -5.47 -14.77 -5.47
C ALA A 291 -6.07 -15.66 -6.58
N GLU A 292 -6.60 -15.07 -7.65
CA GLU A 292 -7.12 -15.85 -8.77
C GLU A 292 -6.00 -16.45 -9.62
N LEU A 293 -4.93 -15.70 -9.84
CA LEU A 293 -3.73 -16.19 -10.50
C LEU A 293 -3.09 -17.37 -9.74
N GLU A 294 -2.95 -17.25 -8.42
CA GLU A 294 -2.43 -18.32 -7.57
C GLU A 294 -3.25 -19.62 -7.72
N LYS A 295 -4.57 -19.52 -7.72
CA LYS A 295 -5.47 -20.69 -7.94
C LYS A 295 -5.25 -21.38 -9.28
N GLN A 296 -4.96 -20.63 -10.33
CA GLN A 296 -4.71 -21.22 -11.65
C GLN A 296 -3.36 -21.91 -11.72
N VAL A 297 -2.33 -21.33 -11.13
CA VAL A 297 -1.01 -21.97 -11.04
C VAL A 297 -1.11 -23.26 -10.24
N GLU A 298 -1.82 -23.28 -9.11
CA GLU A 298 -2.06 -24.50 -8.33
C GLU A 298 -2.80 -25.58 -9.14
N LYS A 299 -3.80 -25.19 -9.96
CA LYS A 299 -4.50 -26.12 -10.85
C LYS A 299 -3.59 -26.72 -11.91
N GLN A 300 -2.70 -25.90 -12.49
CA GLN A 300 -1.75 -26.37 -13.50
C GLN A 300 -0.70 -27.30 -12.91
N GLU A 301 -0.19 -26.99 -11.71
CA GLU A 301 0.77 -27.85 -11.00
C GLU A 301 0.19 -29.19 -10.58
N LEU A 302 -1.06 -29.21 -10.09
CA LEU A 302 -1.78 -30.45 -9.78
C LEU A 302 -2.00 -31.31 -11.03
N SER A 303 -2.17 -30.68 -12.19
CA SER A 303 -2.31 -31.39 -13.47
C SER A 303 -0.99 -31.94 -14.00
N ALA A 304 0.14 -31.39 -13.57
CA ALA A 304 1.48 -31.73 -14.03
C ALA A 304 2.24 -32.74 -13.14
N GLU A 305 1.61 -33.28 -12.06
CA GLU A 305 2.20 -34.22 -11.08
C GLU A 305 3.56 -33.80 -10.46
N LYS A 306 3.83 -32.51 -10.40
CA LYS A 306 5.05 -31.96 -9.77
C LYS A 306 4.74 -31.31 -8.42
N PRO A 307 5.56 -31.53 -7.37
CA PRO A 307 5.32 -30.89 -6.07
C PRO A 307 5.45 -29.38 -6.17
N SER A 308 4.42 -28.69 -5.71
CA SER A 308 4.24 -27.25 -5.81
C SER A 308 5.17 -26.48 -4.89
N VAL A 309 6.12 -25.76 -5.44
CA VAL A 309 6.89 -24.70 -4.77
C VAL A 309 5.96 -23.54 -4.40
N LEU A 310 4.92 -23.30 -5.21
CA LEU A 310 3.94 -22.24 -4.98
C LEU A 310 3.01 -22.48 -3.78
N ALA A 311 2.63 -23.70 -3.49
CA ALA A 311 1.83 -24.00 -2.29
C ALA A 311 2.61 -23.71 -0.99
N ALA A 312 3.92 -23.90 -1.01
CA ALA A 312 4.78 -23.48 0.09
C ALA A 312 4.86 -21.96 0.19
N LEU A 313 4.92 -21.26 -0.94
CA LEU A 313 4.98 -19.81 -1.04
C LEU A 313 3.67 -19.12 -0.65
N SER A 314 2.52 -19.67 -1.05
CA SER A 314 1.19 -19.18 -0.64
C SER A 314 1.01 -19.32 0.87
N LYS A 315 1.42 -20.43 1.47
CA LYS A 315 1.41 -20.61 2.94
C LYS A 315 2.31 -19.62 3.65
N GLU A 316 3.49 -19.36 3.11
CA GLU A 316 4.45 -18.43 3.68
C GLU A 316 3.98 -16.97 3.53
N LYS A 317 3.34 -16.64 2.40
CA LYS A 317 2.67 -15.34 2.18
C LYS A 317 1.48 -15.13 3.13
N GLU A 318 0.64 -16.15 3.35
CA GLU A 318 -0.44 -16.09 4.33
C GLU A 318 0.08 -15.99 5.76
N GLN A 319 1.13 -16.70 6.10
CA GLN A 319 1.80 -16.57 7.40
C GLN A 319 2.41 -15.18 7.57
N LEU A 320 3.04 -14.62 6.54
CA LEU A 320 3.56 -13.25 6.52
C LEU A 320 2.43 -12.21 6.62
N LYS A 321 1.32 -12.40 5.89
CA LYS A 321 0.11 -11.55 6.03
C LYS A 321 -0.51 -11.65 7.42
N ALA A 322 -0.61 -12.84 7.99
CA ALA A 322 -1.15 -13.07 9.34
C ALA A 322 -0.23 -12.52 10.44
N GLU A 323 1.07 -12.56 10.23
CA GLU A 323 2.06 -12.02 11.16
C GLU A 323 2.28 -10.50 11.00
N MET A 324 2.09 -9.96 9.79
CA MET A 324 2.12 -8.51 9.57
C MET A 324 0.86 -7.80 10.06
N GLY A 325 -0.26 -8.52 10.23
CA GLY A 325 -1.55 -8.01 10.68
C GLY A 325 -2.12 -6.92 9.75
N PRO A 326 -3.36 -6.49 9.90
CA PRO A 326 -3.83 -5.29 9.24
C PRO A 326 -2.97 -4.13 9.73
N LEU A 327 -2.18 -3.58 8.85
CA LEU A 327 -1.16 -2.52 9.00
C LEU A 327 -1.17 -1.81 10.35
N GLY A 328 -0.35 -2.25 11.26
CA GLY A 328 -0.20 -1.58 12.53
C GLY A 328 0.24 -2.41 13.71
N THR A 329 0.14 -3.70 13.67
CA THR A 329 0.58 -4.53 14.78
C THR A 329 1.81 -5.37 14.42
N VAL A 330 2.96 -4.73 14.42
CA VAL A 330 4.18 -5.48 14.74
C VAL A 330 3.94 -6.03 16.14
N LYS A 331 3.78 -7.35 16.29
CA LYS A 331 3.70 -7.99 17.60
C LYS A 331 4.90 -7.50 18.42
N THR A 332 4.60 -6.81 19.49
CA THR A 332 5.57 -6.15 20.40
C THR A 332 6.42 -7.17 21.19
N ASP A 333 6.27 -8.46 20.94
CA ASP A 333 6.89 -9.53 21.74
C ASP A 333 8.40 -9.68 21.54
N MET A 334 9.02 -8.96 20.60
CA MET A 334 10.46 -9.08 20.36
C MET A 334 11.31 -7.87 20.75
N ILE A 335 10.73 -6.84 21.41
CA ILE A 335 11.52 -5.64 21.78
C ILE A 335 11.50 -5.36 23.31
N ALA A 336 10.77 -6.13 24.09
CA ALA A 336 10.77 -6.05 25.53
C ALA A 336 11.54 -7.27 26.09
N ASP A 337 12.82 -7.25 26.12
CA ASP A 337 13.71 -7.68 27.19
C ASP A 337 15.15 -7.79 26.70
N ARG A 338 15.89 -6.72 26.88
CA ARG A 338 17.30 -6.82 27.22
C ARG A 338 17.59 -5.83 28.35
N PRO A 339 17.82 -6.29 29.55
CA PRO A 339 18.35 -5.44 30.60
C PRO A 339 19.77 -4.99 30.21
N HIS A 340 19.98 -3.69 30.31
CA HIS A 340 21.34 -3.12 30.29
C HIS A 340 22.21 -3.82 31.32
N ARG A 341 23.10 -4.66 30.85
CA ARG A 341 24.25 -5.10 31.64
C ARG A 341 25.42 -4.22 31.22
N MET A 342 25.67 -3.20 32.01
CA MET A 342 26.96 -2.52 32.03
C MET A 342 28.01 -3.53 32.48
N THR A 343 29.01 -3.80 31.67
CA THR A 343 30.32 -4.23 32.14
C THR A 343 31.33 -3.35 31.47
N ALA A 344 32.07 -2.69 32.36
CA ALA A 344 33.26 -1.91 32.07
C ALA A 344 34.41 -2.82 31.63
N GLY A 345 35.27 -2.29 30.77
CA GLY A 345 36.70 -2.54 30.78
C GLY A 345 37.21 -3.61 29.81
N LYS A 346 37.92 -3.29 28.79
CA LYS A 346 39.37 -3.16 28.70
C LYS A 346 39.84 -2.98 27.27
N GLU A 347 40.77 -2.09 27.11
CA GLU A 347 41.68 -1.90 25.98
C GLU A 347 42.42 -3.16 25.57
N ALA A 348 42.68 -3.33 24.28
CA ALA A 348 43.93 -3.77 23.64
C ALA A 348 43.77 -3.70 22.12
N VAL A 349 44.42 -2.76 21.49
CA VAL A 349 45.59 -2.80 20.60
C VAL A 349 45.68 -4.08 19.72
N LEU A 350 45.39 -3.98 18.51
CA LEU A 350 46.14 -4.13 17.26
C LEU A 350 45.24 -4.05 16.06
#